data_662a4b6d4306c44ccccff71decdfd931
#
_entry.id   662a4b6d4306c44ccccff71decdfd931
#
_cell.length_a   1.000
_cell.length_b   1.000
_cell.length_c   1.000
_cell.angle_alpha   90.00
_cell.angle_beta   90.00
_cell.angle_gamma   90.00
#
_symmetry.space_group_name_H-M   'P 1'
#
loop_
_entity.id
_entity.type
_entity.pdbx_description
1 polymer ?
#
loop_
_entity_poly.entity_id
_entity_poly.type
_entity_poly.pdbx_seq_one_letter_code
_entity_poly.pdbx_strand_id
1 'polypeptide(L)'
;MTLSVAIVGAGRMGRAHVKGLESIPDAKIVGIADVQFEAAETLADPLGARAFIDYREMLTTLEPDAVYLCTPASDHLGQVSFAAQAGINVFVEKPIAANVAHAMAIADVVDEAGILCTTGYQWRYNPATDAAREALSDLPVSLFSGWWYWTIPVIPWIADRRYGGGQIFDQCTHLIDLMRYLAGDVTSVYAQYSKNARTEEELPNWDSYSLTLSFSNGGVGSVQSSYATFPGIPESNGLDVIARELLVRIRLGHTTVFRRDAEPVETRSPQGWSIDAPFMEAVRRNDPGSIRSTAREAALSIAVSLAANHSATTGKVIDLADFVANPPPAGEIMPNAQPLF
;
A
#
# COMPACT_ATOMS: atom_id res chain seq x y z
N MET A 1 -1.32 28.89 -5.10
CA MET A 1 -0.54 28.45 -6.29
C MET A 1 -1.13 27.11 -6.71
N THR A 2 -1.53 26.98 -7.97
CA THR A 2 -2.05 25.71 -8.49
C THR A 2 -0.89 24.77 -8.74
N LEU A 3 -0.97 23.56 -8.22
CA LEU A 3 0.04 22.51 -8.43
C LEU A 3 -0.26 21.72 -9.70
N SER A 4 0.75 21.53 -10.53
CA SER A 4 0.70 20.70 -11.73
C SER A 4 0.97 19.24 -11.39
N VAL A 5 0.11 18.33 -11.87
CA VAL A 5 0.19 16.91 -11.56
C VAL A 5 0.23 16.08 -12.84
N ALA A 6 1.14 15.13 -12.92
CA ALA A 6 1.18 14.11 -13.95
C ALA A 6 0.78 12.74 -13.41
N ILE A 7 0.23 11.87 -14.28
CA ILE A 7 -0.15 10.50 -13.92
C ILE A 7 0.49 9.51 -14.88
N VAL A 8 1.13 8.49 -14.35
CA VAL A 8 1.69 7.36 -15.11
C VAL A 8 0.86 6.12 -14.82
N GLY A 9 0.20 5.59 -15.85
CA GLY A 9 -0.75 4.49 -15.76
C GLY A 9 -2.22 4.97 -15.77
N ALA A 10 -2.92 4.77 -16.89
CA ALA A 10 -4.33 5.11 -17.09
C ALA A 10 -5.30 3.99 -16.70
N GLY A 11 -4.84 3.03 -15.90
CA GLY A 11 -5.61 1.91 -15.38
C GLY A 11 -6.59 2.29 -14.27
N ARG A 12 -7.06 1.27 -13.52
CA ARG A 12 -8.04 1.46 -12.42
C ARG A 12 -7.58 2.48 -11.37
N MET A 13 -6.29 2.41 -10.94
CA MET A 13 -5.78 3.33 -9.90
C MET A 13 -5.55 4.73 -10.45
N GLY A 14 -5.02 4.89 -11.67
CA GLY A 14 -4.90 6.20 -12.30
C GLY A 14 -6.25 6.93 -12.39
N ARG A 15 -7.31 6.23 -12.81
CA ARG A 15 -8.68 6.79 -12.83
C ARG A 15 -9.20 7.15 -11.45
N ALA A 16 -8.86 6.37 -10.42
CA ALA A 16 -9.26 6.68 -9.06
C ALA A 16 -8.57 7.96 -8.54
N HIS A 17 -7.28 8.13 -8.82
CA HIS A 17 -6.54 9.33 -8.47
C HIS A 17 -6.97 10.55 -9.28
N VAL A 18 -7.29 10.40 -10.57
CA VAL A 18 -7.93 11.49 -11.35
C VAL A 18 -9.13 12.02 -10.61
N LYS A 19 -10.07 11.12 -10.23
CA LYS A 19 -11.28 11.52 -9.50
C LYS A 19 -10.99 12.16 -8.13
N GLY A 20 -9.96 11.68 -7.42
CA GLY A 20 -9.51 12.27 -6.15
C GLY A 20 -8.96 13.68 -6.35
N LEU A 21 -8.09 13.86 -7.34
CA LEU A 21 -7.45 15.13 -7.67
C LEU A 21 -8.44 16.19 -8.19
N GLU A 22 -9.45 15.79 -8.97
CA GLU A 22 -10.52 16.72 -9.41
C GLU A 22 -11.29 17.36 -8.24
N SER A 23 -11.30 16.73 -7.07
CA SER A 23 -11.91 17.29 -5.86
C SER A 23 -11.04 18.32 -5.15
N ILE A 24 -9.78 18.52 -5.58
CA ILE A 24 -8.80 19.44 -4.97
C ILE A 24 -8.67 20.69 -5.86
N PRO A 25 -9.20 21.85 -5.43
CA PRO A 25 -9.32 23.03 -6.29
C PRO A 25 -7.98 23.55 -6.87
N ASP A 26 -6.90 23.34 -6.12
CA ASP A 26 -5.56 23.82 -6.48
C ASP A 26 -4.65 22.72 -7.05
N ALA A 27 -5.19 21.60 -7.49
CA ALA A 27 -4.48 20.57 -8.23
C ALA A 27 -4.95 20.55 -9.69
N LYS A 28 -4.03 20.57 -10.64
CA LYS A 28 -4.33 20.50 -12.07
C LYS A 28 -3.58 19.35 -12.70
N ILE A 29 -4.30 18.37 -13.25
CA ILE A 29 -3.70 17.30 -14.03
C ILE A 29 -3.30 17.90 -15.39
N VAL A 30 -1.99 17.83 -15.70
CA VAL A 30 -1.41 18.42 -16.91
C VAL A 30 -0.99 17.38 -17.93
N GLY A 31 -0.77 16.12 -17.51
CA GLY A 31 -0.37 15.04 -18.41
C GLY A 31 -0.71 13.66 -17.86
N ILE A 32 -0.99 12.74 -18.77
CA ILE A 32 -1.23 11.31 -18.48
C ILE A 32 -0.40 10.48 -19.46
N ALA A 33 0.38 9.52 -18.94
CA ALA A 33 1.15 8.58 -19.74
C ALA A 33 0.70 7.15 -19.52
N ASP A 34 0.55 6.38 -20.59
CA ASP A 34 0.30 4.94 -20.55
C ASP A 34 0.92 4.29 -21.80
N VAL A 35 1.44 3.09 -21.68
CA VAL A 35 1.97 2.32 -22.82
C VAL A 35 0.90 2.05 -23.88
N GLN A 36 -0.37 2.06 -23.51
CA GLN A 36 -1.52 2.09 -24.40
C GLN A 36 -1.98 3.53 -24.56
N PHE A 37 -1.52 4.20 -25.64
CA PHE A 37 -1.77 5.63 -25.88
C PHE A 37 -3.25 5.99 -25.81
N GLU A 38 -4.15 5.17 -26.36
CA GLU A 38 -5.60 5.38 -26.36
C GLU A 38 -6.17 5.41 -24.94
N ALA A 39 -5.57 4.64 -24.00
CA ALA A 39 -5.98 4.68 -22.59
C ALA A 39 -5.59 6.00 -21.93
N ALA A 40 -4.37 6.49 -22.22
CA ALA A 40 -3.92 7.80 -21.75
C ALA A 40 -4.77 8.94 -22.34
N GLU A 41 -5.02 8.93 -23.65
CA GLU A 41 -5.83 9.93 -24.35
C GLU A 41 -7.26 9.97 -23.81
N THR A 42 -7.94 8.81 -23.69
CA THR A 42 -9.30 8.72 -23.16
C THR A 42 -9.43 9.33 -21.76
N LEU A 43 -8.39 9.20 -20.94
CA LEU A 43 -8.40 9.75 -19.57
C LEU A 43 -7.97 11.22 -19.53
N ALA A 44 -7.13 11.68 -20.44
CA ALA A 44 -6.57 13.03 -20.48
C ALA A 44 -7.53 14.05 -21.12
N ASP A 45 -8.19 13.69 -22.22
CA ASP A 45 -9.03 14.59 -23.01
C ASP A 45 -10.11 15.34 -22.21
N PRO A 46 -10.90 14.68 -21.35
CA PRO A 46 -11.91 15.36 -20.53
C PRO A 46 -11.34 16.41 -19.57
N LEU A 47 -10.06 16.26 -19.21
CA LEU A 47 -9.35 17.12 -18.26
C LEU A 47 -8.60 18.26 -18.94
N GLY A 48 -8.54 18.28 -20.29
CA GLY A 48 -7.67 19.17 -21.05
C GLY A 48 -6.18 18.92 -20.78
N ALA A 49 -5.81 17.71 -20.33
CA ALA A 49 -4.45 17.28 -20.12
C ALA A 49 -3.85 16.69 -21.42
N ARG A 50 -2.52 16.60 -21.48
CA ARG A 50 -1.84 15.98 -22.63
C ARG A 50 -1.64 14.48 -22.41
N ALA A 51 -1.87 13.68 -23.45
CA ALA A 51 -1.58 12.25 -23.45
C ALA A 51 -0.17 11.97 -23.97
N PHE A 52 0.49 10.97 -23.39
CA PHE A 52 1.83 10.51 -23.73
C PHE A 52 1.90 8.99 -23.72
N ILE A 53 2.79 8.42 -24.53
CA ILE A 53 3.12 6.99 -24.49
C ILE A 53 4.31 6.72 -23.55
N ASP A 54 5.26 7.67 -23.47
CA ASP A 54 6.45 7.58 -22.61
C ASP A 54 6.36 8.61 -21.47
N TYR A 55 6.42 8.12 -20.25
CA TYR A 55 6.39 8.95 -19.04
C TYR A 55 7.62 9.88 -18.95
N ARG A 56 8.79 9.47 -19.49
CA ARG A 56 10.00 10.30 -19.47
C ARG A 56 9.83 11.54 -20.33
N GLU A 57 9.26 11.36 -21.53
CA GLU A 57 8.91 12.47 -22.42
C GLU A 57 7.91 13.41 -21.71
N MET A 58 6.88 12.84 -21.09
CA MET A 58 5.87 13.60 -20.35
C MET A 58 6.50 14.46 -19.24
N LEU A 59 7.29 13.82 -18.34
CA LEU A 59 7.89 14.50 -17.19
C LEU A 59 8.90 15.56 -17.62
N THR A 60 9.70 15.28 -18.65
CA THR A 60 10.67 16.26 -19.20
C THR A 60 9.97 17.45 -19.88
N THR A 61 8.84 17.21 -20.55
CA THR A 61 8.11 18.26 -21.29
C THR A 61 7.29 19.15 -20.38
N LEU A 62 6.68 18.56 -19.32
CA LEU A 62 5.69 19.25 -18.51
C LEU A 62 6.26 19.76 -17.17
N GLU A 63 7.38 19.21 -16.71
CA GLU A 63 8.02 19.54 -15.42
C GLU A 63 7.00 19.71 -14.28
N PRO A 64 6.15 18.67 -13.98
CA PRO A 64 5.08 18.81 -13.01
C PRO A 64 5.61 18.90 -11.57
N ASP A 65 4.84 19.51 -10.67
CA ASP A 65 5.16 19.60 -9.24
C ASP A 65 5.10 18.22 -8.56
N ALA A 66 4.24 17.32 -9.08
CA ALA A 66 4.11 15.96 -8.58
C ALA A 66 3.73 14.98 -9.69
N VAL A 67 4.15 13.71 -9.53
CA VAL A 67 3.74 12.59 -10.38
C VAL A 67 3.13 11.46 -9.57
N TYR A 68 2.05 10.89 -10.08
CA TYR A 68 1.41 9.68 -9.56
C TYR A 68 1.81 8.47 -10.39
N LEU A 69 2.42 7.47 -9.75
CA LEU A 69 2.83 6.22 -10.38
C LEU A 69 1.81 5.13 -10.07
N CYS A 70 0.98 4.81 -11.07
CA CYS A 70 -0.15 3.87 -10.98
C CYS A 70 0.08 2.63 -11.87
N THR A 71 1.32 2.25 -12.03
CA THR A 71 1.83 1.14 -12.85
C THR A 71 2.06 -0.12 -11.99
N PRO A 72 2.45 -1.26 -12.59
CA PRO A 72 2.90 -2.42 -11.82
C PRO A 72 4.14 -2.11 -10.98
N ALA A 73 4.23 -2.76 -9.80
CA ALA A 73 5.31 -2.55 -8.84
C ALA A 73 6.73 -2.83 -9.37
N SER A 74 6.84 -3.63 -10.43
CA SER A 74 8.11 -3.90 -11.14
C SER A 74 8.73 -2.66 -11.77
N ASP A 75 7.91 -1.67 -12.14
CA ASP A 75 8.34 -0.51 -12.92
C ASP A 75 8.70 0.69 -12.01
N HIS A 76 8.27 0.66 -10.76
CA HIS A 76 8.35 1.78 -9.85
C HIS A 76 9.79 2.28 -9.63
N LEU A 77 10.79 1.39 -9.49
CA LEU A 77 12.18 1.81 -9.25
C LEU A 77 12.70 2.73 -10.37
N GLY A 78 12.49 2.37 -11.63
CA GLY A 78 12.91 3.19 -12.76
C GLY A 78 12.15 4.51 -12.85
N GLN A 79 10.85 4.49 -12.57
CA GLN A 79 9.99 5.67 -12.62
C GLN A 79 10.29 6.65 -11.47
N VAL A 80 10.44 6.14 -10.23
CA VAL A 80 10.83 6.97 -9.08
C VAL A 80 12.22 7.55 -9.27
N SER A 81 13.18 6.76 -9.75
CA SER A 81 14.55 7.26 -10.01
C SER A 81 14.55 8.40 -11.03
N PHE A 82 13.74 8.29 -12.09
CA PHE A 82 13.65 9.35 -13.09
C PHE A 82 12.99 10.63 -12.52
N ALA A 83 11.89 10.48 -11.77
CA ALA A 83 11.22 11.61 -11.14
C ALA A 83 12.12 12.30 -10.09
N ALA A 84 12.84 11.51 -9.29
CA ALA A 84 13.77 12.00 -8.28
C ALA A 84 14.92 12.84 -8.89
N GLN A 85 15.50 12.35 -10.01
CA GLN A 85 16.54 13.09 -10.75
C GLN A 85 16.02 14.43 -11.31
N ALA A 86 14.74 14.51 -11.61
CA ALA A 86 14.08 15.74 -12.09
C ALA A 86 13.57 16.63 -10.93
N GLY A 87 13.73 16.21 -9.67
CA GLY A 87 13.22 16.97 -8.50
C GLY A 87 11.70 16.96 -8.37
N ILE A 88 11.00 15.99 -9.00
CA ILE A 88 9.55 15.89 -9.01
C ILE A 88 9.10 15.06 -7.80
N ASN A 89 8.12 15.56 -7.03
CA ASN A 89 7.53 14.83 -5.92
C ASN A 89 6.71 13.62 -6.40
N VAL A 90 6.69 12.53 -5.63
CA VAL A 90 6.14 11.25 -6.10
C VAL A 90 5.04 10.74 -5.18
N PHE A 91 3.89 10.42 -5.75
CA PHE A 91 2.95 9.46 -5.19
C PHE A 91 3.16 8.12 -5.90
N VAL A 92 3.50 7.06 -5.16
CA VAL A 92 3.66 5.74 -5.73
C VAL A 92 2.59 4.79 -5.19
N GLU A 93 1.88 4.09 -6.09
CA GLU A 93 0.89 3.10 -5.68
C GLU A 93 1.53 1.90 -4.98
N LYS A 94 0.75 1.31 -4.07
CA LYS A 94 1.16 0.09 -3.37
C LYS A 94 0.96 -1.15 -4.27
N PRO A 95 1.80 -2.18 -4.12
CA PRO A 95 3.04 -2.22 -3.32
C PRO A 95 4.14 -1.39 -3.98
N ILE A 96 5.01 -0.79 -3.16
CA ILE A 96 6.05 0.13 -3.66
C ILE A 96 7.04 -0.55 -4.63
N ALA A 97 7.30 -1.85 -4.45
CA ALA A 97 8.13 -2.66 -5.35
C ALA A 97 7.72 -4.14 -5.26
N ALA A 98 8.20 -4.94 -6.21
CA ALA A 98 7.95 -6.38 -6.27
C ALA A 98 8.91 -7.20 -5.37
N ASN A 99 10.00 -6.61 -4.88
CA ASN A 99 10.99 -7.25 -4.00
C ASN A 99 11.62 -6.26 -3.03
N VAL A 100 12.26 -6.79 -1.97
CA VAL A 100 12.85 -5.98 -0.90
C VAL A 100 13.98 -5.09 -1.40
N ALA A 101 14.86 -5.62 -2.25
CA ALA A 101 16.01 -4.85 -2.75
C ALA A 101 15.58 -3.61 -3.54
N HIS A 102 14.59 -3.76 -4.45
CA HIS A 102 14.05 -2.63 -5.19
C HIS A 102 13.31 -1.64 -4.28
N ALA A 103 12.58 -2.13 -3.27
CA ALA A 103 11.88 -1.26 -2.32
C ALA A 103 12.87 -0.40 -1.51
N MET A 104 13.95 -1.00 -1.02
CA MET A 104 15.00 -0.27 -0.32
C MET A 104 15.73 0.71 -1.24
N ALA A 105 16.02 0.31 -2.48
CA ALA A 105 16.64 1.20 -3.47
C ALA A 105 15.74 2.42 -3.80
N ILE A 106 14.43 2.24 -3.88
CA ILE A 106 13.47 3.36 -4.04
C ILE A 106 13.58 4.30 -2.83
N ALA A 107 13.63 3.75 -1.61
CA ALA A 107 13.73 4.57 -0.41
C ALA A 107 15.05 5.38 -0.40
N ASP A 108 16.18 4.74 -0.76
CA ASP A 108 17.47 5.42 -0.83
C ASP A 108 17.48 6.54 -1.88
N VAL A 109 16.95 6.28 -3.07
CA VAL A 109 16.83 7.29 -4.15
C VAL A 109 15.99 8.50 -3.70
N VAL A 110 14.88 8.26 -3.01
CA VAL A 110 14.01 9.33 -2.49
C VAL A 110 14.73 10.15 -1.42
N ASP A 111 15.38 9.47 -0.46
CA ASP A 111 16.12 10.12 0.63
C ASP A 111 17.29 10.95 0.09
N GLU A 112 18.06 10.43 -0.88
CA GLU A 112 19.17 11.14 -1.53
C GLU A 112 18.72 12.37 -2.33
N ALA A 113 17.61 12.28 -3.03
CA ALA A 113 17.07 13.37 -3.84
C ALA A 113 16.36 14.45 -2.99
N GLY A 114 15.92 14.11 -1.77
CA GLY A 114 15.20 15.02 -0.88
C GLY A 114 13.82 15.43 -1.38
N ILE A 115 13.21 14.66 -2.27
CA ILE A 115 11.84 14.86 -2.76
C ILE A 115 10.81 14.32 -1.77
N LEU A 116 9.59 14.85 -1.82
CA LEU A 116 8.47 14.25 -1.10
C LEU A 116 8.00 13.00 -1.83
N CYS A 117 7.95 11.88 -1.11
CA CYS A 117 7.42 10.63 -1.64
C CYS A 117 6.43 10.00 -0.65
N THR A 118 5.23 9.71 -1.12
CA THR A 118 4.24 8.93 -0.36
C THR A 118 3.86 7.66 -1.11
N THR A 119 3.51 6.62 -0.37
CA THR A 119 3.00 5.36 -0.94
C THR A 119 1.51 5.20 -0.63
N GLY A 120 0.77 4.56 -1.52
CA GLY A 120 -0.68 4.38 -1.49
C GLY A 120 -1.27 3.62 -0.29
N TYR A 121 -0.63 3.66 0.89
CA TYR A 121 -1.15 3.10 2.14
C TYR A 121 -2.18 4.03 2.78
N GLN A 122 -3.33 4.16 2.13
CA GLN A 122 -4.39 5.13 2.46
C GLN A 122 -4.91 5.03 3.91
N TRP A 123 -4.83 3.86 4.56
CA TRP A 123 -5.31 3.69 5.93
C TRP A 123 -4.53 4.56 6.92
N ARG A 124 -3.25 4.85 6.69
CA ARG A 124 -2.46 5.78 7.52
C ARG A 124 -2.99 7.22 7.52
N TYR A 125 -3.62 7.63 6.43
CA TYR A 125 -4.09 9.01 6.23
C TYR A 125 -5.57 9.18 6.55
N ASN A 126 -6.28 8.08 6.79
CA ASN A 126 -7.70 8.11 7.04
C ASN A 126 -8.00 8.79 8.39
N PRO A 127 -8.87 9.82 8.47
CA PRO A 127 -9.20 10.52 9.72
C PRO A 127 -9.72 9.58 10.81
N ALA A 128 -10.39 8.50 10.46
CA ALA A 128 -10.81 7.49 11.44
C ALA A 128 -9.61 6.75 12.07
N THR A 129 -8.46 6.67 11.39
CA THR A 129 -7.23 6.10 11.94
C THR A 129 -6.58 7.06 12.96
N ASP A 130 -6.76 8.36 12.80
CA ASP A 130 -6.26 9.34 13.80
C ASP A 130 -6.93 9.12 15.15
N ALA A 131 -8.23 8.81 15.18
CA ALA A 131 -8.94 8.45 16.42
C ALA A 131 -8.37 7.16 17.08
N ALA A 132 -7.94 6.18 16.27
CA ALA A 132 -7.27 5.00 16.78
C ALA A 132 -5.91 5.34 17.40
N ARG A 133 -5.09 6.17 16.74
CA ARG A 133 -3.79 6.62 17.25
C ARG A 133 -3.92 7.41 18.53
N GLU A 134 -4.87 8.33 18.60
CA GLU A 134 -5.17 9.10 19.82
C GLU A 134 -5.56 8.18 20.97
N ALA A 135 -6.44 7.20 20.71
CA ALA A 135 -6.88 6.25 21.72
C ALA A 135 -5.75 5.37 22.28
N LEU A 136 -4.71 5.10 21.45
CA LEU A 136 -3.58 4.23 21.76
C LEU A 136 -2.32 4.98 22.21
N SER A 137 -2.29 6.33 22.19
CA SER A 137 -1.09 7.16 22.26
C SER A 137 -0.13 6.83 23.40
N ASP A 138 -0.65 6.46 24.58
CA ASP A 138 0.15 6.19 25.77
C ASP A 138 0.07 4.73 26.24
N LEU A 139 -0.50 3.87 25.40
CA LEU A 139 -0.77 2.48 25.78
C LEU A 139 0.05 1.52 24.90
N PRO A 140 0.80 0.58 25.51
CA PRO A 140 1.43 -0.47 24.75
C PRO A 140 0.35 -1.38 24.14
N VAL A 141 0.40 -1.55 22.83
CA VAL A 141 -0.47 -2.51 22.15
C VAL A 141 -0.01 -3.92 22.51
N SER A 142 -0.93 -4.76 22.95
CA SER A 142 -0.66 -6.16 23.30
C SER A 142 -0.97 -7.12 22.16
N LEU A 143 -2.06 -6.88 21.42
CA LEU A 143 -2.52 -7.79 20.36
C LEU A 143 -3.14 -7.04 19.18
N PHE A 144 -2.80 -7.50 17.99
CA PHE A 144 -3.52 -7.19 16.75
C PHE A 144 -4.23 -8.43 16.21
N SER A 145 -5.47 -8.26 15.76
CA SER A 145 -6.21 -9.28 15.02
C SER A 145 -6.75 -8.67 13.72
N GLY A 146 -6.15 -9.03 12.59
CA GLY A 146 -6.53 -8.53 11.28
C GLY A 146 -7.16 -9.61 10.42
N TRP A 147 -8.09 -9.23 9.54
CA TRP A 147 -8.66 -10.15 8.56
C TRP A 147 -9.01 -9.45 7.26
N TRP A 148 -8.96 -10.25 6.14
CA TRP A 148 -9.40 -9.81 4.83
C TRP A 148 -10.00 -10.98 4.06
N TYR A 149 -11.32 -11.03 3.98
CA TYR A 149 -12.06 -12.07 3.27
C TYR A 149 -12.60 -11.51 1.96
N TRP A 150 -12.22 -12.08 0.84
CA TRP A 150 -12.56 -11.58 -0.48
C TRP A 150 -12.78 -12.73 -1.47
N THR A 151 -13.04 -12.38 -2.71
CA THR A 151 -13.16 -13.31 -3.84
C THR A 151 -11.90 -13.26 -4.71
N ILE A 152 -11.83 -14.12 -5.70
CA ILE A 152 -10.77 -14.16 -6.70
C ILE A 152 -10.59 -12.77 -7.31
N PRO A 153 -9.36 -12.24 -7.39
CA PRO A 153 -9.10 -10.98 -8.04
C PRO A 153 -9.50 -10.99 -9.51
N VAL A 154 -10.20 -9.95 -9.95
CA VAL A 154 -10.62 -9.81 -11.36
C VAL A 154 -9.48 -9.43 -12.30
N ILE A 155 -8.34 -9.01 -11.78
CA ILE A 155 -7.14 -8.65 -12.54
C ILE A 155 -6.26 -9.90 -12.63
N PRO A 156 -6.03 -10.47 -13.84
CA PRO A 156 -5.38 -11.77 -13.99
C PRO A 156 -3.98 -11.86 -13.37
N TRP A 157 -3.16 -10.80 -13.51
CA TRP A 157 -1.81 -10.83 -12.94
C TRP A 157 -1.81 -10.79 -11.40
N ILE A 158 -2.82 -10.17 -10.75
CA ILE A 158 -2.96 -10.19 -9.29
C ILE A 158 -3.41 -11.59 -8.82
N ALA A 159 -4.29 -12.24 -9.59
CA ALA A 159 -4.76 -13.58 -9.30
C ALA A 159 -3.65 -14.63 -9.33
N ASP A 160 -2.62 -14.43 -10.14
CA ASP A 160 -1.50 -15.36 -10.27
C ASP A 160 -0.39 -15.04 -9.26
N ARG A 161 -0.04 -16.01 -8.40
CA ARG A 161 1.00 -15.83 -7.35
C ARG A 161 2.38 -15.46 -7.91
N ARG A 162 2.67 -15.83 -9.16
CA ARG A 162 3.95 -15.53 -9.82
C ARG A 162 4.15 -14.02 -10.02
N TYR A 163 3.07 -13.27 -10.11
CA TYR A 163 3.08 -11.83 -10.38
C TYR A 163 2.47 -11.03 -9.22
N GLY A 164 1.32 -11.45 -8.70
CA GLY A 164 0.57 -10.73 -7.66
C GLY A 164 1.00 -11.04 -6.23
N GLY A 165 1.89 -12.02 -6.01
CA GLY A 165 2.45 -12.32 -4.69
C GLY A 165 1.46 -12.83 -3.63
N GLY A 166 0.19 -13.04 -3.99
CA GLY A 166 -0.87 -13.49 -3.08
C GLY A 166 -1.54 -12.37 -2.28
N GLN A 167 -2.58 -12.73 -1.52
CA GLN A 167 -3.43 -11.77 -0.83
C GLN A 167 -2.69 -10.99 0.27
N ILE A 168 -1.68 -11.61 0.89
CA ILE A 168 -0.87 -10.95 1.92
C ILE A 168 -0.08 -9.77 1.34
N PHE A 169 0.43 -9.93 0.12
CA PHE A 169 1.20 -8.90 -0.58
C PHE A 169 0.30 -7.82 -1.22
N ASP A 170 -0.85 -8.20 -1.78
CA ASP A 170 -1.75 -7.26 -2.48
C ASP A 170 -2.70 -6.51 -1.54
N GLN A 171 -3.51 -7.22 -0.75
CA GLN A 171 -4.58 -6.64 0.06
C GLN A 171 -4.17 -6.48 1.52
N CYS A 172 -3.65 -7.55 2.15
CA CYS A 172 -3.34 -7.53 3.58
C CYS A 172 -2.12 -6.68 3.92
N THR A 173 -1.33 -6.28 2.92
CA THR A 173 -0.26 -5.29 3.10
C THR A 173 -0.78 -3.99 3.73
N HIS A 174 -2.03 -3.60 3.49
CA HIS A 174 -2.67 -2.46 4.16
C HIS A 174 -2.83 -2.67 5.67
N LEU A 175 -3.20 -3.89 6.10
CA LEU A 175 -3.33 -4.23 7.51
C LEU A 175 -1.96 -4.29 8.19
N ILE A 176 -0.99 -4.93 7.54
CA ILE A 176 0.40 -5.03 8.01
C ILE A 176 1.00 -3.62 8.18
N ASP A 177 0.82 -2.78 7.18
CA ASP A 177 1.28 -1.39 7.22
C ASP A 177 0.62 -0.60 8.35
N LEU A 178 -0.68 -0.77 8.55
CA LEU A 178 -1.40 -0.12 9.64
C LEU A 178 -0.95 -0.61 11.02
N MET A 179 -0.71 -1.93 11.19
CA MET A 179 -0.16 -2.49 12.43
C MET A 179 1.20 -1.86 12.76
N ARG A 180 2.10 -1.76 11.76
CA ARG A 180 3.40 -1.11 11.94
C ARG A 180 3.25 0.37 12.32
N TYR A 181 2.32 1.07 11.69
CA TYR A 181 2.03 2.47 11.98
C TYR A 181 1.52 2.72 13.41
N LEU A 182 0.81 1.75 13.99
CA LEU A 182 0.23 1.85 15.33
C LEU A 182 1.13 1.32 16.46
N ALA A 183 2.03 0.36 16.17
CA ALA A 183 2.81 -0.31 17.22
C ALA A 183 4.32 -0.33 16.98
N GLY A 184 4.80 0.14 15.84
CA GLY A 184 6.21 0.07 15.47
C GLY A 184 6.56 -1.20 14.68
N ASP A 185 7.85 -1.49 14.59
CA ASP A 185 8.36 -2.48 13.66
C ASP A 185 8.04 -3.93 14.04
N VAL A 186 7.76 -4.74 13.01
CA VAL A 186 7.70 -6.19 13.11
C VAL A 186 9.11 -6.74 13.25
N THR A 187 9.32 -7.65 14.18
CA THR A 187 10.62 -8.32 14.42
C THR A 187 10.67 -9.71 13.83
N SER A 188 9.54 -10.44 13.82
CA SER A 188 9.49 -11.79 13.24
C SER A 188 8.13 -12.12 12.64
N VAL A 189 8.15 -13.02 11.66
CA VAL A 189 6.98 -13.48 10.91
C VAL A 189 6.96 -15.00 10.84
N TYR A 190 5.80 -15.62 11.11
CA TYR A 190 5.51 -17.00 10.77
C TYR A 190 4.21 -17.07 10.00
N ALA A 191 4.17 -17.82 8.89
CA ALA A 191 3.00 -17.93 8.06
C ALA A 191 2.75 -19.35 7.56
N GLN A 192 1.47 -19.68 7.39
CA GLN A 192 1.00 -20.88 6.71
C GLN A 192 -0.09 -20.50 5.71
N TYR A 193 0.00 -21.04 4.51
CA TYR A 193 -0.94 -20.83 3.44
C TYR A 193 -1.52 -22.15 2.98
N SER A 194 -2.73 -22.11 2.47
CA SER A 194 -3.38 -23.29 1.91
C SER A 194 -3.95 -23.04 0.53
N LYS A 195 -4.16 -24.15 -0.19
CA LYS A 195 -4.84 -24.21 -1.47
C LYS A 195 -5.85 -25.37 -1.39
N ASN A 196 -7.03 -25.08 -0.85
CA ASN A 196 -7.96 -26.12 -0.47
C ASN A 196 -9.42 -25.87 -0.90
N ALA A 197 -9.81 -24.61 -1.09
CA ALA A 197 -11.18 -24.23 -1.41
C ALA A 197 -11.39 -23.85 -2.89
N ARG A 198 -10.32 -23.52 -3.61
CA ARG A 198 -10.34 -23.16 -5.03
C ARG A 198 -9.42 -24.08 -5.82
N THR A 199 -9.77 -24.40 -7.06
CA THR A 199 -8.89 -25.15 -7.95
C THR A 199 -7.78 -24.26 -8.52
N GLU A 200 -6.69 -24.86 -9.05
CA GLU A 200 -5.63 -24.07 -9.74
C GLU A 200 -6.15 -23.38 -11.02
N GLU A 201 -7.15 -23.97 -11.68
CA GLU A 201 -7.78 -23.40 -12.86
C GLU A 201 -8.59 -22.15 -12.53
N GLU A 202 -9.25 -22.11 -11.34
CA GLU A 202 -9.98 -20.94 -10.85
C GLU A 202 -9.03 -19.85 -10.33
N LEU A 203 -7.98 -20.24 -9.62
CA LEU A 203 -7.06 -19.34 -8.95
C LEU A 203 -5.65 -19.94 -8.91
N PRO A 204 -4.71 -19.52 -9.75
CA PRO A 204 -3.31 -19.94 -9.72
C PRO A 204 -2.54 -19.29 -8.55
N ASN A 205 -3.09 -19.39 -7.35
CA ASN A 205 -2.59 -18.78 -6.12
C ASN A 205 -3.05 -19.62 -4.91
N TRP A 206 -2.51 -19.34 -3.73
CA TRP A 206 -3.11 -19.80 -2.48
C TRP A 206 -4.50 -19.18 -2.33
N ASP A 207 -5.39 -19.87 -1.67
CA ASP A 207 -6.74 -19.37 -1.42
C ASP A 207 -7.01 -18.95 0.03
N SER A 208 -6.11 -19.34 0.96
CA SER A 208 -6.24 -18.98 2.37
C SER A 208 -4.87 -18.79 3.01
N TYR A 209 -4.79 -17.83 3.92
CA TYR A 209 -3.57 -17.33 4.50
C TYR A 209 -3.74 -17.08 5.99
N SER A 210 -2.78 -17.54 6.79
CA SER A 210 -2.70 -17.27 8.21
C SER A 210 -1.27 -16.93 8.57
N LEU A 211 -1.08 -15.79 9.26
CA LEU A 211 0.25 -15.38 9.71
C LEU A 211 0.21 -14.83 11.13
N THR A 212 1.34 -14.96 11.82
CA THR A 212 1.60 -14.42 13.14
C THR A 212 2.81 -13.50 13.08
N LEU A 213 2.74 -12.37 13.77
CA LEU A 213 3.74 -11.31 13.81
C LEU A 213 4.17 -11.06 15.25
N SER A 214 5.46 -10.80 15.47
CA SER A 214 5.97 -10.21 16.71
C SER A 214 6.43 -8.79 16.44
N PHE A 215 6.21 -7.89 17.41
CA PHE A 215 6.54 -6.47 17.28
C PHE A 215 7.66 -6.07 18.25
N SER A 216 8.40 -5.04 17.91
CA SER A 216 9.52 -4.51 18.72
C SER A 216 9.08 -3.99 20.09
N ASN A 217 7.81 -3.59 20.23
CA ASN A 217 7.23 -3.17 21.52
C ASN A 217 6.79 -4.34 22.41
N GLY A 218 6.99 -5.60 21.98
CA GLY A 218 6.58 -6.80 22.69
C GLY A 218 5.15 -7.28 22.40
N GLY A 219 4.39 -6.55 21.61
CA GLY A 219 3.06 -6.96 21.15
C GLY A 219 3.15 -8.09 20.11
N VAL A 220 2.02 -8.77 19.90
CA VAL A 220 1.86 -9.81 18.88
C VAL A 220 0.69 -9.48 17.95
N GLY A 221 0.72 -10.04 16.74
CA GLY A 221 -0.37 -9.84 15.78
C GLY A 221 -0.66 -11.08 14.97
N SER A 222 -1.86 -11.14 14.44
CA SER A 222 -2.25 -12.15 13.46
C SER A 222 -3.01 -11.53 12.30
N VAL A 223 -2.87 -12.12 11.11
CA VAL A 223 -3.70 -11.79 9.94
C VAL A 223 -4.23 -13.08 9.34
N GLN A 224 -5.54 -13.16 9.15
CA GLN A 224 -6.20 -14.23 8.41
C GLN A 224 -6.84 -13.64 7.17
N SER A 225 -6.62 -14.29 6.03
CA SER A 225 -7.26 -13.84 4.80
C SER A 225 -7.63 -14.99 3.88
N SER A 226 -8.60 -14.76 3.00
CA SER A 226 -9.04 -15.78 2.06
C SER A 226 -9.64 -15.18 0.80
N TYR A 227 -9.32 -15.81 -0.35
CA TYR A 227 -9.99 -15.59 -1.63
C TYR A 227 -11.18 -16.52 -1.87
N ALA A 228 -11.51 -17.38 -0.89
CA ALA A 228 -12.55 -18.40 -1.05
C ALA A 228 -13.98 -17.86 -0.87
N THR A 229 -14.16 -16.59 -0.52
CA THR A 229 -15.46 -15.99 -0.28
C THR A 229 -16.01 -15.24 -1.51
N PHE A 230 -16.99 -14.37 -1.30
CA PHE A 230 -17.70 -13.63 -2.35
C PHE A 230 -17.83 -12.14 -1.97
N PRO A 231 -18.06 -11.21 -2.93
CA PRO A 231 -18.24 -9.80 -2.63
C PRO A 231 -19.52 -9.51 -1.85
N GLY A 232 -19.51 -8.43 -1.04
CA GLY A 232 -20.70 -7.95 -0.32
C GLY A 232 -20.87 -8.51 1.08
N ILE A 233 -19.92 -9.29 1.59
CA ILE A 233 -19.91 -9.71 3.00
C ILE A 233 -19.65 -8.46 3.87
N PRO A 234 -20.54 -8.14 4.81
CA PRO A 234 -20.30 -7.02 5.74
C PRO A 234 -19.02 -7.23 6.54
N GLU A 235 -18.28 -6.16 6.77
CA GLU A 235 -17.04 -6.18 7.56
C GLU A 235 -16.04 -7.27 7.12
N SER A 236 -15.96 -7.52 5.81
CA SER A 236 -15.06 -8.54 5.22
C SER A 236 -13.58 -8.25 5.43
N ASN A 237 -13.22 -7.06 5.88
CA ASN A 237 -11.86 -6.67 6.25
C ASN A 237 -11.87 -5.78 7.49
N GLY A 238 -10.78 -5.81 8.25
CA GLY A 238 -10.65 -4.99 9.44
C GLY A 238 -9.45 -5.36 10.29
N LEU A 239 -9.26 -4.55 11.32
CA LEU A 239 -8.23 -4.71 12.32
C LEU A 239 -8.81 -4.40 13.70
N ASP A 240 -8.71 -5.34 14.63
CA ASP A 240 -8.95 -5.12 16.05
C ASP A 240 -7.59 -4.95 16.75
N VAL A 241 -7.46 -3.91 17.55
CA VAL A 241 -6.26 -3.56 18.31
C VAL A 241 -6.59 -3.57 19.78
N ILE A 242 -5.85 -4.34 20.56
CA ILE A 242 -6.08 -4.52 21.98
C ILE A 242 -4.91 -3.96 22.79
N ALA A 243 -5.23 -3.07 23.71
CA ALA A 243 -4.36 -2.58 24.76
C ALA A 243 -5.05 -2.76 26.11
N ARG A 244 -4.40 -2.32 27.18
CA ARG A 244 -4.96 -2.50 28.52
C ARG A 244 -6.33 -1.82 28.66
N GLU A 245 -7.38 -2.60 28.89
CA GLU A 245 -8.77 -2.15 29.07
C GLU A 245 -9.33 -1.34 27.89
N LEU A 246 -8.75 -1.55 26.69
CA LEU A 246 -9.09 -0.85 25.47
C LEU A 246 -9.15 -1.85 24.31
N LEU A 247 -10.22 -1.78 23.52
CA LEU A 247 -10.33 -2.36 22.19
C LEU A 247 -10.57 -1.23 21.19
N VAL A 248 -9.72 -1.14 20.18
CA VAL A 248 -9.92 -0.25 19.03
C VAL A 248 -10.24 -1.09 17.81
N ARG A 249 -11.42 -0.92 17.27
CA ARG A 249 -11.90 -1.64 16.09
C ARG A 249 -11.83 -0.76 14.86
N ILE A 250 -10.92 -1.07 13.94
CA ILE A 250 -10.67 -0.28 12.74
C ILE A 250 -11.26 -0.99 11.52
N ARG A 251 -12.04 -0.27 10.73
CA ARG A 251 -12.58 -0.66 9.44
C ARG A 251 -12.20 0.40 8.41
N LEU A 252 -12.30 0.05 7.14
CA LEU A 252 -12.11 1.06 6.09
C LEU A 252 -13.17 2.16 6.25
N GLY A 253 -12.72 3.36 6.62
CA GLY A 253 -13.56 4.55 6.76
C GLY A 253 -14.21 4.75 8.12
N HIS A 254 -14.06 3.86 9.09
CA HIS A 254 -14.51 4.13 10.46
C HIS A 254 -13.71 3.38 11.53
N THR A 255 -13.65 3.96 12.71
CA THR A 255 -13.02 3.38 13.91
C THR A 255 -13.99 3.47 15.08
N THR A 256 -14.10 2.39 15.84
CA THR A 256 -14.86 2.36 17.10
C THR A 256 -13.91 2.06 18.25
N VAL A 257 -13.92 2.90 19.25
CA VAL A 257 -13.11 2.78 20.48
C VAL A 257 -13.99 2.32 21.63
N PHE A 258 -13.65 1.19 22.22
CA PHE A 258 -14.32 0.60 23.39
C PHE A 258 -13.39 0.72 24.59
N ARG A 259 -13.86 1.35 25.66
CA ARG A 259 -13.16 1.45 26.96
C ARG A 259 -14.03 0.88 28.06
N ARG A 260 -13.37 0.42 29.14
CA ARG A 260 -14.10 -0.03 30.34
C ARG A 260 -14.97 1.11 30.85
N ASP A 261 -16.20 0.77 31.26
CA ASP A 261 -17.17 1.67 31.91
C ASP A 261 -17.50 2.95 31.10
N ALA A 262 -17.35 2.90 29.77
CA ALA A 262 -17.68 3.99 28.85
C ALA A 262 -18.47 3.48 27.62
N GLU A 263 -19.33 4.33 27.09
CA GLU A 263 -20.01 4.05 25.82
C GLU A 263 -19.00 4.00 24.67
N PRO A 264 -19.20 3.13 23.68
CA PRO A 264 -18.34 3.10 22.51
C PRO A 264 -18.36 4.42 21.74
N VAL A 265 -17.19 4.88 21.32
CA VAL A 265 -17.06 6.09 20.50
C VAL A 265 -16.70 5.70 19.06
N GLU A 266 -17.57 6.06 18.13
CA GLU A 266 -17.35 5.83 16.70
C GLU A 266 -16.90 7.11 16.00
N THR A 267 -15.85 7.02 15.20
CA THR A 267 -15.36 8.08 14.32
C THR A 267 -15.41 7.59 12.88
N ARG A 268 -16.06 8.37 12.01
CA ARG A 268 -16.16 8.08 10.56
C ARG A 268 -15.35 9.06 9.75
N SER A 269 -14.76 8.59 8.68
CA SER A 269 -14.13 9.45 7.69
C SER A 269 -15.20 10.24 6.92
N PRO A 270 -14.89 11.48 6.53
CA PRO A 270 -15.77 12.25 5.66
C PRO A 270 -16.09 11.50 4.36
N GLN A 271 -17.31 11.69 3.86
CA GLN A 271 -17.68 11.14 2.55
C GLN A 271 -16.81 11.78 1.46
N GLY A 272 -16.32 10.96 0.54
CA GLY A 272 -15.43 11.43 -0.55
C GLY A 272 -13.98 11.69 -0.11
N TRP A 273 -13.60 11.30 1.12
CA TRP A 273 -12.21 11.40 1.54
C TRP A 273 -11.28 10.61 0.61
N SER A 274 -10.13 11.20 0.29
CA SER A 274 -9.08 10.62 -0.55
C SER A 274 -7.70 10.88 0.06
N ILE A 275 -6.76 9.95 -0.16
CA ILE A 275 -5.34 10.11 0.20
C ILE A 275 -4.65 11.21 -0.62
N ASP A 276 -5.23 11.62 -1.74
CA ASP A 276 -4.66 12.63 -2.64
C ASP A 276 -4.56 14.00 -1.96
N ALA A 277 -5.59 14.38 -1.18
CA ALA A 277 -5.63 15.68 -0.52
C ALA A 277 -4.47 15.89 0.48
N PRO A 278 -4.17 14.98 1.42
CA PRO A 278 -3.01 15.15 2.31
C PRO A 278 -1.67 15.13 1.57
N PHE A 279 -1.50 14.37 0.49
CA PHE A 279 -0.28 14.41 -0.31
C PHE A 279 -0.12 15.75 -1.03
N MET A 280 -1.14 16.22 -1.70
CA MET A 280 -1.08 17.53 -2.39
C MET A 280 -0.86 18.69 -1.40
N GLU A 281 -1.38 18.59 -0.19
CA GLU A 281 -1.11 19.57 0.85
C GLU A 281 0.34 19.53 1.34
N ALA A 282 0.92 18.34 1.51
CA ALA A 282 2.34 18.17 1.82
C ALA A 282 3.24 18.79 0.73
N VAL A 283 2.92 18.54 -0.54
CA VAL A 283 3.65 19.13 -1.68
C VAL A 283 3.54 20.67 -1.66
N ARG A 284 2.33 21.21 -1.45
CA ARG A 284 2.09 22.66 -1.41
C ARG A 284 2.92 23.35 -0.33
N ARG A 285 3.06 22.72 0.84
CA ARG A 285 3.79 23.28 1.98
C ARG A 285 5.26 22.91 1.98
N ASN A 286 5.68 22.04 1.09
CA ASN A 286 6.99 21.39 1.13
C ASN A 286 7.28 20.80 2.52
N ASP A 287 6.30 20.04 3.08
CA ASP A 287 6.34 19.52 4.45
C ASP A 287 6.53 18.00 4.47
N PRO A 288 7.77 17.51 4.60
CA PRO A 288 8.03 16.08 4.72
C PRO A 288 7.44 15.46 5.99
N GLY A 289 7.20 16.25 7.05
CA GLY A 289 6.60 15.78 8.29
C GLY A 289 5.13 15.35 8.14
N SER A 290 4.45 15.79 7.10
CA SER A 290 3.08 15.37 6.76
C SER A 290 3.03 14.05 6.00
N ILE A 291 4.16 13.51 5.51
CA ILE A 291 4.21 12.23 4.81
C ILE A 291 4.19 11.09 5.83
N ARG A 292 3.05 10.41 5.96
CA ARG A 292 2.85 9.31 6.92
C ARG A 292 3.29 7.93 6.40
N SER A 293 3.36 7.76 5.08
CA SER A 293 3.80 6.54 4.41
C SER A 293 4.97 6.86 3.47
N THR A 294 6.15 7.09 4.05
CA THR A 294 7.36 7.34 3.28
C THR A 294 7.76 6.09 2.47
N ALA A 295 8.63 6.26 1.48
CA ALA A 295 9.16 5.13 0.71
C ALA A 295 9.82 4.08 1.62
N ARG A 296 10.55 4.50 2.66
CA ARG A 296 11.20 3.59 3.62
C ARG A 296 10.21 2.83 4.47
N GLU A 297 9.17 3.48 4.97
CA GLU A 297 8.09 2.81 5.69
C GLU A 297 7.36 1.79 4.82
N ALA A 298 7.10 2.15 3.57
CA ALA A 298 6.47 1.25 2.61
C ALA A 298 7.37 0.04 2.26
N ALA A 299 8.68 0.25 2.13
CA ALA A 299 9.65 -0.82 1.91
C ALA A 299 9.65 -1.83 3.05
N LEU A 300 9.61 -1.35 4.31
CA LEU A 300 9.51 -2.23 5.47
C LEU A 300 8.15 -2.95 5.55
N SER A 301 7.06 -2.31 5.15
CA SER A 301 5.73 -2.95 5.13
C SER A 301 5.65 -4.08 4.11
N ILE A 302 6.20 -3.91 2.90
CA ILE A 302 6.25 -5.01 1.94
C ILE A 302 7.25 -6.11 2.34
N ALA A 303 8.34 -5.76 3.03
CA ALA A 303 9.28 -6.74 3.53
C ALA A 303 8.60 -7.75 4.47
N VAL A 304 7.69 -7.30 5.34
CA VAL A 304 6.88 -8.19 6.18
C VAL A 304 6.01 -9.13 5.33
N SER A 305 5.35 -8.60 4.29
CA SER A 305 4.52 -9.42 3.39
C SER A 305 5.33 -10.47 2.63
N LEU A 306 6.53 -10.10 2.16
CA LEU A 306 7.43 -11.01 1.46
C LEU A 306 8.06 -12.04 2.41
N ALA A 307 8.41 -11.63 3.65
CA ALA A 307 8.86 -12.54 4.69
C ALA A 307 7.78 -13.57 5.06
N ALA A 308 6.49 -13.18 5.06
CA ALA A 308 5.38 -14.10 5.25
C ALA A 308 5.30 -15.14 4.11
N ASN A 309 5.46 -14.72 2.85
CA ASN A 309 5.53 -15.65 1.72
C ASN A 309 6.72 -16.63 1.84
N HIS A 310 7.88 -16.12 2.23
CA HIS A 310 9.06 -16.96 2.47
C HIS A 310 8.87 -17.93 3.65
N SER A 311 8.26 -17.47 4.73
CA SER A 311 7.90 -18.32 5.87
C SER A 311 6.96 -19.45 5.46
N ALA A 312 5.90 -19.16 4.71
CA ALA A 312 4.94 -20.16 4.23
C ALA A 312 5.59 -21.19 3.29
N THR A 313 6.58 -20.77 2.51
CA THR A 313 7.32 -21.67 1.60
C THR A 313 8.32 -22.57 2.33
N THR A 314 9.00 -22.03 3.35
CA THR A 314 10.09 -22.73 4.07
C THR A 314 9.62 -23.44 5.34
N GLY A 315 8.46 -23.08 5.88
CA GLY A 315 7.96 -23.55 7.19
C GLY A 315 8.73 -22.97 8.39
N LYS A 316 9.52 -21.91 8.19
CA LYS A 316 10.36 -21.32 9.22
C LYS A 316 9.81 -20.00 9.74
N VAL A 317 10.12 -19.66 10.98
CA VAL A 317 10.02 -18.28 11.49
C VAL A 317 11.09 -17.43 10.80
N ILE A 318 10.72 -16.26 10.29
CA ILE A 318 11.62 -15.34 9.61
C ILE A 318 11.91 -14.15 10.53
N ASP A 319 13.16 -13.91 10.84
CA ASP A 319 13.64 -12.66 11.44
C ASP A 319 13.62 -11.57 10.38
N LEU A 320 12.94 -10.45 10.66
CA LEU A 320 12.72 -9.43 9.66
C LEU A 320 13.99 -8.61 9.39
N ALA A 321 14.81 -8.36 10.39
CA ALA A 321 16.04 -7.59 10.21
C ALA A 321 17.03 -8.34 9.31
N ASP A 322 17.20 -9.65 9.54
CA ASP A 322 18.02 -10.51 8.68
C ASP A 322 17.44 -10.61 7.27
N PHE A 323 16.13 -10.78 7.14
CA PHE A 323 15.44 -10.85 5.84
C PHE A 323 15.59 -9.58 4.99
N VAL A 324 15.58 -8.41 5.62
CA VAL A 324 15.79 -7.12 4.93
C VAL A 324 17.28 -6.95 4.55
N ALA A 325 18.20 -7.33 5.44
CA ALA A 325 19.63 -7.21 5.19
C ALA A 325 20.13 -8.20 4.13
N ASN A 326 19.56 -9.42 4.11
CA ASN A 326 19.96 -10.54 3.26
C ASN A 326 18.74 -11.16 2.55
N PRO A 327 18.03 -10.39 1.70
CA PRO A 327 16.80 -10.89 1.08
C PRO A 327 17.09 -12.09 0.17
N PRO A 328 16.37 -13.21 0.32
CA PRO A 328 16.56 -14.36 -0.56
C PRO A 328 16.14 -13.98 -1.99
N PRO A 329 16.64 -14.72 -3.01
CA PRO A 329 16.22 -14.53 -4.39
C PRO A 329 14.70 -14.54 -4.55
N ALA A 330 14.16 -13.69 -5.42
CA ALA A 330 12.72 -13.55 -5.62
C ALA A 330 12.00 -14.89 -5.92
N GLY A 331 12.66 -15.81 -6.64
CA GLY A 331 12.12 -17.14 -6.93
C GLY A 331 11.96 -18.06 -5.70
N GLU A 332 12.67 -17.79 -4.60
CA GLU A 332 12.49 -18.51 -3.34
C GLU A 332 11.33 -17.95 -2.50
N ILE A 333 11.05 -16.66 -2.63
CA ILE A 333 9.95 -15.97 -1.96
C ILE A 333 8.62 -16.26 -2.67
N MET A 334 8.66 -16.27 -3.99
CA MET A 334 7.52 -16.55 -4.88
C MET A 334 7.95 -17.61 -5.90
N PRO A 335 7.82 -18.91 -5.59
CA PRO A 335 8.21 -19.98 -6.50
C PRO A 335 7.55 -19.81 -7.87
N ASN A 336 8.36 -19.84 -8.92
CA ASN A 336 7.99 -19.59 -10.31
C ASN A 336 7.63 -18.14 -10.67
N ALA A 337 7.98 -17.16 -9.84
CA ALA A 337 7.94 -15.77 -10.26
C ALA A 337 8.83 -15.58 -11.49
N GLN A 338 8.22 -15.23 -12.62
CA GLN A 338 8.97 -14.74 -13.77
C GLN A 338 9.13 -13.21 -13.62
N PRO A 339 10.27 -12.64 -14.01
CA PRO A 339 10.35 -11.20 -14.10
C PRO A 339 9.24 -10.72 -15.05
N LEU A 340 8.44 -9.78 -14.60
CA LEU A 340 7.54 -9.02 -15.45
C LEU A 340 8.44 -8.13 -16.30
N PHE A 341 8.79 -8.64 -17.50
CA PHE A 341 9.51 -7.99 -18.65
C PHE A 341 10.78 -7.21 -18.32
#